data_e1e9bda780eab2de25103a7b8d4b5621
#
_entry.id   e1e9bda780eab2de25103a7b8d4b5621
#
_cell.length_a   1.000
_cell.length_b   1.000
_cell.length_c   1.000
_cell.angle_alpha   90.00
_cell.angle_beta   90.00
_cell.angle_gamma   90.00
#
_symmetry.space_group_name_H-M   'P 1'
#
loop_
_entity.id
_entity.type
_entity.pdbx_description
1 polymer ?
#
loop_
_entity_poly.entity_id
_entity_poly.type
_entity_poly.pdbx_seq_one_letter_code
_entity_poly.pdbx_strand_id
1 'polypeptide(L)'
;MKRIYDISTDLEREFGAKGSATRKAAEDKAWEEYNAQILLDARHNAGLTQEDLATRMGVDKSYISRIERGVIIPTVSTLYRIAAAMGLTVELRPKI
;
A
#
# COMPACT_ATOMS: atom_id res chain seq x y z
N MET A 1 14.03 9.95 -5.70
CA MET A 1 12.81 9.65 -4.96
C MET A 1 12.56 8.15 -4.94
N LYS A 2 12.18 7.62 -3.80
CA LYS A 2 12.06 6.18 -3.60
C LYS A 2 10.69 5.67 -4.02
N ARG A 3 10.64 4.52 -4.68
CA ARG A 3 9.37 3.89 -5.01
C ARG A 3 8.78 3.21 -3.78
N ILE A 4 7.46 3.24 -3.66
CA ILE A 4 6.77 2.45 -2.65
C ILE A 4 6.52 1.05 -3.20
N TYR A 5 5.90 0.94 -4.36
CA TYR A 5 5.72 -0.33 -5.02
C TYR A 5 5.28 -0.16 -6.49
N ASP A 6 5.32 -1.25 -7.23
CA ASP A 6 5.01 -1.29 -8.65
C ASP A 6 3.55 -1.73 -8.85
N ILE A 7 2.69 -0.78 -9.15
CA ILE A 7 1.25 -1.01 -9.29
C ILE A 7 0.92 -1.83 -10.54
N SER A 8 1.75 -1.75 -11.59
CA SER A 8 1.46 -2.48 -12.83
C SER A 8 1.44 -3.99 -12.62
N THR A 9 2.29 -4.49 -11.73
CA THR A 9 2.31 -5.91 -11.37
C THR A 9 1.00 -6.32 -10.69
N ASP A 10 0.50 -5.47 -9.78
CA ASP A 10 -0.75 -5.74 -9.07
C ASP A 10 -1.93 -5.78 -10.03
N LEU A 11 -2.02 -4.79 -10.92
CA LEU A 11 -3.11 -4.73 -11.90
C LEU A 11 -3.11 -5.94 -12.81
N GLU A 12 -1.95 -6.34 -13.28
CA GLU A 12 -1.83 -7.51 -14.14
C GLU A 12 -2.24 -8.78 -13.41
N ARG A 13 -1.80 -8.94 -12.18
CA ARG A 13 -2.16 -10.10 -11.38
C ARG A 13 -3.66 -10.14 -11.14
N GLU A 14 -4.29 -9.01 -10.84
CA GLU A 14 -5.72 -8.95 -10.61
C GLU A 14 -6.53 -9.33 -11.84
N PHE A 15 -6.18 -8.78 -12.99
CA PHE A 15 -6.92 -9.05 -14.23
C PHE A 15 -6.53 -10.35 -14.91
N GLY A 16 -5.33 -10.84 -14.67
CA GLY A 16 -4.85 -12.10 -15.22
C GLY A 16 -5.16 -13.32 -14.37
N ALA A 17 -5.71 -13.12 -13.17
CA ALA A 17 -5.98 -14.22 -12.26
C ALA A 17 -7.04 -15.16 -12.82
N LYS A 18 -6.71 -16.45 -12.83
CA LYS A 18 -7.62 -17.50 -13.28
C LYS A 18 -7.73 -18.54 -12.18
N GLY A 19 -8.94 -18.95 -11.86
CA GLY A 19 -9.15 -19.95 -10.86
C GLY A 19 -10.51 -19.82 -10.19
N SER A 20 -10.73 -20.60 -9.15
CA SER A 20 -11.97 -20.56 -8.39
C SER A 20 -12.08 -19.26 -7.59
N ALA A 21 -13.30 -18.91 -7.18
CA ALA A 21 -13.53 -17.76 -6.33
C ALA A 21 -12.72 -17.83 -5.02
N THR A 22 -12.57 -19.03 -4.45
CA THR A 22 -11.78 -19.26 -3.23
C THR A 22 -10.31 -18.92 -3.44
N ARG A 23 -9.75 -19.35 -4.58
CA ARG A 23 -8.37 -19.08 -4.93
C ARG A 23 -8.14 -17.59 -5.10
N LYS A 24 -9.05 -16.91 -5.80
CA LYS A 24 -8.96 -15.47 -6.00
C LYS A 24 -9.02 -14.73 -4.66
N ALA A 25 -9.93 -15.12 -3.78
CA ALA A 25 -10.04 -14.50 -2.46
C ALA A 25 -8.75 -14.66 -1.64
N ALA A 26 -8.12 -15.84 -1.69
CA ALA A 26 -6.85 -16.09 -1.01
C ALA A 26 -5.72 -15.25 -1.58
N GLU A 27 -5.66 -15.12 -2.91
CA GLU A 27 -4.66 -14.29 -3.58
C GLU A 27 -4.86 -12.81 -3.26
N ASP A 28 -6.09 -12.32 -3.27
CA ASP A 28 -6.41 -10.93 -2.95
C ASP A 28 -5.98 -10.61 -1.52
N LYS A 29 -6.26 -11.50 -0.57
CA LYS A 29 -5.86 -11.30 0.82
C LYS A 29 -4.34 -11.25 0.97
N ALA A 30 -3.63 -12.13 0.28
CA ALA A 30 -2.17 -12.13 0.32
C ALA A 30 -1.60 -10.81 -0.21
N TRP A 31 -2.18 -10.25 -1.27
CA TRP A 31 -1.76 -8.97 -1.80
C TRP A 31 -2.07 -7.81 -0.86
N GLU A 32 -3.22 -7.84 -0.19
CA GLU A 32 -3.59 -6.84 0.80
C GLU A 32 -2.57 -6.80 1.94
N GLU A 33 -2.20 -7.98 2.46
CA GLU A 33 -1.21 -8.10 3.52
C GLU A 33 0.17 -7.63 3.06
N TYR A 34 0.56 -7.99 1.84
CA TYR A 34 1.82 -7.56 1.25
C TYR A 34 1.89 -6.05 1.10
N ASN A 35 0.83 -5.43 0.59
CA ASN A 35 0.76 -3.99 0.41
C ASN A 35 0.80 -3.25 1.75
N ALA A 36 0.12 -3.77 2.75
CA ALA A 36 0.16 -3.21 4.10
C ALA A 36 1.58 -3.24 4.66
N GLN A 37 2.30 -4.33 4.45
CA GLN A 37 3.68 -4.46 4.91
C GLN A 37 4.61 -3.50 4.18
N ILE A 38 4.42 -3.30 2.88
CA ILE A 38 5.19 -2.33 2.11
C ILE A 38 5.06 -0.93 2.70
N LEU A 39 3.84 -0.52 3.04
CA LEU A 39 3.59 0.81 3.61
C LEU A 39 4.22 0.96 4.98
N LEU A 40 4.15 -0.07 5.80
CA LEU A 40 4.78 -0.08 7.12
C LEU A 40 6.31 0.04 6.99
N ASP A 41 6.91 -0.74 6.11
CA ASP A 41 8.35 -0.71 5.88
C ASP A 41 8.79 0.65 5.32
N ALA A 42 8.02 1.22 4.41
CA ALA A 42 8.31 2.54 3.84
C ALA A 42 8.30 3.61 4.93
N ARG A 43 7.34 3.55 5.84
CA ARG A 43 7.29 4.49 6.97
C ARG A 43 8.51 4.34 7.88
N HIS A 44 8.88 3.12 8.24
CA HIS A 44 10.08 2.86 9.05
C HIS A 44 11.34 3.38 8.35
N ASN A 45 11.47 3.11 7.06
CA ASN A 45 12.63 3.57 6.29
C ASN A 45 12.68 5.09 6.17
N ALA A 46 11.55 5.75 6.23
CA ALA A 46 11.47 7.21 6.23
C ALA A 46 11.75 7.82 7.61
N GLY A 47 11.91 6.99 8.64
CA GLY A 47 12.18 7.45 10.00
C GLY A 47 10.97 8.08 10.69
N LEU A 48 9.75 7.74 10.25
CA LEU A 48 8.53 8.32 10.78
C LEU A 48 7.79 7.34 11.69
N THR A 49 7.22 7.86 12.77
CA THR A 49 6.28 7.09 13.58
C THR A 49 4.90 7.12 12.91
N GLN A 50 3.99 6.26 13.37
CA GLN A 50 2.60 6.32 12.92
C GLN A 50 1.97 7.69 13.20
N GLU A 51 2.31 8.26 14.35
CA GLU A 51 1.80 9.58 14.73
C GLU A 51 2.35 10.68 13.83
N ASP A 52 3.63 10.61 13.48
CA ASP A 52 4.26 11.58 12.56
C ASP A 52 3.54 11.55 11.21
N LEU A 53 3.33 10.36 10.67
CA LEU A 53 2.66 10.20 9.38
C LEU A 53 1.20 10.69 9.45
N ALA A 54 0.50 10.33 10.51
CA ALA A 54 -0.88 10.77 10.72
C ALA A 54 -0.98 12.30 10.77
N THR A 55 -0.07 12.94 11.49
CA THR A 55 -0.02 14.40 11.58
C THR A 55 0.21 15.04 10.22
N ARG A 56 1.16 14.51 9.44
CA ARG A 56 1.43 15.02 8.09
C ARG A 56 0.24 14.90 7.15
N MET A 57 -0.56 13.87 7.34
CA MET A 57 -1.73 13.61 6.50
C MET A 57 -3.00 14.26 7.03
N GLY A 58 -3.00 14.75 8.26
CA GLY A 58 -4.19 15.29 8.90
C GLY A 58 -5.24 14.24 9.23
N VAL A 59 -4.79 13.04 9.61
CA VAL A 59 -5.66 11.91 9.97
C VAL A 59 -5.29 11.39 11.35
N ASP A 60 -6.11 10.51 11.91
CA ASP A 60 -5.83 9.89 13.20
C ASP A 60 -4.76 8.80 13.07
N LYS A 61 -3.97 8.65 14.12
CA LYS A 61 -2.99 7.57 14.21
C LYS A 61 -3.64 6.20 14.04
N SER A 62 -4.84 6.01 14.56
CA SER A 62 -5.57 4.76 14.43
C SER A 62 -5.86 4.40 12.97
N TYR A 63 -6.07 5.39 12.11
CA TYR A 63 -6.28 5.18 10.68
C TYR A 63 -5.02 4.59 10.05
N ILE A 64 -3.85 5.16 10.35
CA ILE A 64 -2.57 4.64 9.86
C ILE A 64 -2.35 3.21 10.36
N SER A 65 -2.62 2.97 11.64
CA SER A 65 -2.48 1.63 12.22
C SER A 65 -3.35 0.60 11.51
N ARG A 66 -4.58 0.95 11.17
CA ARG A 66 -5.50 0.04 10.46
C ARG A 66 -5.03 -0.27 9.05
N ILE A 67 -4.47 0.71 8.36
CA ILE A 67 -3.89 0.49 7.03
C ILE A 67 -2.71 -0.47 7.14
N GLU A 68 -1.83 -0.26 8.09
CA GLU A 68 -0.63 -1.09 8.25
C GLU A 68 -0.93 -2.51 8.73
N ARG A 69 -2.09 -2.72 9.33
CA ARG A 69 -2.55 -4.06 9.71
C ARG A 69 -3.39 -4.73 8.62
N GLY A 70 -3.62 -4.05 7.51
CA GLY A 70 -4.42 -4.58 6.42
C GLY A 70 -5.93 -4.56 6.68
N VAL A 71 -6.39 -3.86 7.73
CA VAL A 71 -7.81 -3.74 8.06
C VAL A 71 -8.52 -2.77 7.11
N ILE A 72 -7.82 -1.71 6.73
CA ILE A 72 -8.30 -0.73 5.77
C ILE A 72 -7.38 -0.79 4.55
N ILE A 73 -7.99 -0.88 3.36
CA ILE A 73 -7.26 -0.85 2.10
C ILE A 73 -7.39 0.56 1.55
N PRO A 74 -6.29 1.31 1.43
CA PRO A 74 -6.38 2.67 0.92
C PRO A 74 -6.74 2.69 -0.56
N THR A 75 -7.50 3.70 -0.98
CA THR A 75 -7.70 3.97 -2.40
C THR A 75 -6.39 4.42 -3.02
N VAL A 76 -6.32 4.42 -4.36
CA VAL A 76 -5.13 4.92 -5.06
C VAL A 76 -4.84 6.37 -4.68
N SER A 77 -5.88 7.18 -4.56
CA SER A 77 -5.74 8.58 -4.14
C SER A 77 -5.10 8.69 -2.76
N THR A 78 -5.58 7.90 -1.81
CA THR A 78 -5.01 7.87 -0.45
C THR A 78 -3.57 7.35 -0.46
N LEU A 79 -3.29 6.34 -1.29
CA LEU A 79 -1.94 5.81 -1.43
C LEU A 79 -0.96 6.89 -1.87
N TYR A 80 -1.33 7.70 -2.85
CA TYR A 80 -0.50 8.82 -3.30
C TYR A 80 -0.26 9.84 -2.18
N ARG A 81 -1.29 10.11 -1.38
CA ARG A 81 -1.15 11.03 -0.24
C ARG A 81 -0.21 10.47 0.82
N ILE A 82 -0.30 9.18 1.10
CA ILE A 82 0.61 8.50 2.05
C ILE A 82 2.04 8.61 1.54
N ALA A 83 2.26 8.30 0.27
CA ALA A 83 3.58 8.38 -0.36
C ALA A 83 4.15 9.80 -0.24
N ALA A 84 3.38 10.80 -0.62
CA ALA A 84 3.82 12.19 -0.56
C ALA A 84 4.20 12.60 0.87
N ALA A 85 3.43 12.16 1.86
CA ALA A 85 3.71 12.47 3.26
C ALA A 85 5.02 11.85 3.75
N MET A 86 5.48 10.78 3.11
CA MET A 86 6.75 10.12 3.42
C MET A 86 7.91 10.60 2.52
N GLY A 87 7.65 11.51 1.59
CA GLY A 87 8.65 11.96 0.62
C GLY A 87 8.92 10.95 -0.48
N LEU A 88 7.94 10.11 -0.78
CA LEU A 88 8.06 9.03 -1.77
C LEU A 88 7.12 9.26 -2.95
N THR A 89 7.35 8.53 -4.03
CA THR A 89 6.42 8.46 -5.15
C THR A 89 5.96 7.05 -5.38
N VAL A 90 4.79 6.93 -6.02
CA VAL A 90 4.31 5.65 -6.54
C VAL A 90 4.50 5.70 -8.05
N GLU A 91 5.11 4.67 -8.61
CA GLU A 91 5.37 4.59 -10.04
C GLU A 91 4.67 3.40 -10.66
N LEU A 92 4.20 3.60 -11.90
CA LEU A 92 3.75 2.51 -12.75
C LEU A 92 4.90 2.15 -13.69
N ARG A 93 5.23 0.89 -13.76
CA ARG A 93 6.34 0.41 -14.59
C ARG A 93 5.84 -0.59 -15.60
N PRO A 94 6.35 -0.55 -16.84
CA PRO A 94 6.04 -1.59 -17.81
C PRO A 94 6.51 -2.95 -17.29
N LYS A 95 5.71 -3.96 -17.54
CA LYS A 95 6.14 -5.32 -17.25
C LYS A 95 7.13 -5.76 -18.32
N ILE A 96 8.23 -6.36 -17.89
CA ILE A 96 9.25 -6.90 -18.77
C ILE A 96 9.03 -8.38 -18.99
#